data_d0337c0123d74cdaff3ead6c13756ae0
#
_entry.id   d0337c0123d74cdaff3ead6c13756ae0
#
_cell.length_a   1.000
_cell.length_b   1.000
_cell.length_c   1.000
_cell.angle_alpha   90.00
_cell.angle_beta   90.00
_cell.angle_gamma   90.00
#
_symmetry.space_group_name_H-M   'P 1'
#
loop_
_entity.id
_entity.type
_entity.pdbx_description
1 polymer ?
#
loop_
_entity_poly.entity_id
_entity_poly.type
_entity_poly.pdbx_seq_one_letter_code
_entity_poly.pdbx_strand_id
1 'polypeptide(L)'
;MLDLAPLWISLRIATIATVVTFFVGIATAHFMHHYRGRGRALLDSIFLAPMVLPPTVLGFLLLILLGKNGPLGFLFTNAGISVVFTWYAAVITATVVALPLMYKTTLGAFEQIDSNLQQAARTLGASELTVFRRITLPLALPGLIAGATLAFARALGEFGATLMLAGNIPGRTQTLPMAIYFAVEGGDFREASIWTGVILTVALGGLVSVNRWQPQGRRLAKREGKKEDLMLVSAQENAQETDGPEKLERPDRLRHYASMLRPAHAPTLSVTLTKHLPNFTLDVSFSADEQPLGLLGGSGAGKSMILRCLAGIETPDAGRIVLNGRVLFDSEAGINVPICDRNIGILFQNYALFPHLTIAQNVAFGLHQKLPPEQIQEIVTQQLSAVHLEAFAERYPHELSGGQQQRVALARALASQPEVLLLDEPFSALDTHLRDQIERQLIDRLQDYQGVTLLVTHNLDEAYRVCHQLLVLDGGTTIAHGPKHNIFEHPQTVSVAQLTGCKNISPALTHGPNQIEARHWQCVLQTVEPVSSNLTQIGIRAHQINLQTYPQASSAPNTFPCWLATTSETPHGMTLYLKLHRPPTNERDYHLQAEVFKDKWSSLKDQPLPWTVYLDPLRLILLEAD
;
A
#
# COMPACT_ATOMS: atom_id res chain seq x y z
N MET A 1 -48.99 -18.47 -36.96
CA MET A 1 -48.23 -18.65 -35.68
C MET A 1 -46.85 -18.13 -35.91
N LEU A 2 -46.34 -17.29 -35.02
CA LEU A 2 -44.94 -16.86 -35.07
C LEU A 2 -44.04 -18.06 -34.81
N ASP A 3 -43.06 -18.28 -35.70
CA ASP A 3 -42.05 -19.31 -35.50
C ASP A 3 -41.06 -18.82 -34.42
N LEU A 4 -41.02 -19.47 -33.26
CA LEU A 4 -40.11 -19.11 -32.13
C LEU A 4 -38.68 -19.60 -32.34
N ALA A 5 -38.36 -20.26 -33.47
CA ALA A 5 -37.02 -20.76 -33.76
C ALA A 5 -35.94 -19.66 -33.74
N PRO A 6 -36.11 -18.42 -34.29
CA PRO A 6 -35.10 -17.37 -34.26
C PRO A 6 -34.75 -16.91 -32.83
N LEU A 7 -35.74 -16.86 -31.92
CA LEU A 7 -35.52 -16.51 -30.53
C LEU A 7 -34.64 -17.56 -29.83
N TRP A 8 -35.01 -18.84 -29.97
CA TRP A 8 -34.27 -19.92 -29.32
C TRP A 8 -32.85 -20.05 -29.87
N ILE A 9 -32.68 -19.93 -31.20
CA ILE A 9 -31.35 -19.94 -31.83
C ILE A 9 -30.49 -18.79 -31.33
N SER A 10 -31.02 -17.55 -31.28
CA SER A 10 -30.28 -16.38 -30.78
C SER A 10 -29.87 -16.53 -29.33
N LEU A 11 -30.77 -16.98 -28.46
CA LEU A 11 -30.44 -17.19 -27.02
C LEU A 11 -29.39 -18.27 -26.84
N ARG A 12 -29.51 -19.38 -27.57
CA ARG A 12 -28.51 -20.47 -27.53
C ARG A 12 -27.13 -19.99 -27.98
N ILE A 13 -27.06 -19.29 -29.13
CA ILE A 13 -25.81 -18.75 -29.66
C ILE A 13 -25.20 -17.73 -28.71
N ALA A 14 -25.97 -16.75 -28.24
CA ALA A 14 -25.49 -15.70 -27.35
C ALA A 14 -25.00 -16.27 -26.01
N THR A 15 -25.70 -17.25 -25.42
CA THR A 15 -25.31 -17.90 -24.18
C THR A 15 -23.99 -18.66 -24.34
N ILE A 16 -23.87 -19.51 -25.36
CA ILE A 16 -22.64 -20.29 -25.60
C ILE A 16 -21.48 -19.34 -25.91
N ALA A 17 -21.68 -18.34 -26.78
CA ALA A 17 -20.67 -17.35 -27.11
C ALA A 17 -20.23 -16.57 -25.88
N THR A 18 -21.15 -16.18 -24.98
CA THR A 18 -20.82 -15.48 -23.73
C THR A 18 -19.99 -16.35 -22.79
N VAL A 19 -20.35 -17.62 -22.63
CA VAL A 19 -19.56 -18.55 -21.78
C VAL A 19 -18.14 -18.71 -22.31
N VAL A 20 -17.99 -18.92 -23.63
CA VAL A 20 -16.64 -19.02 -24.24
C VAL A 20 -15.88 -17.71 -24.09
N THR A 21 -16.51 -16.59 -24.40
CA THR A 21 -15.93 -15.25 -24.29
C THR A 21 -15.54 -14.92 -22.84
N PHE A 22 -16.31 -15.36 -21.85
CA PHE A 22 -16.01 -15.16 -20.43
C PHE A 22 -14.67 -15.80 -20.05
N PHE A 23 -14.46 -17.06 -20.37
CA PHE A 23 -13.19 -17.73 -20.02
C PHE A 23 -12.02 -17.22 -20.86
N VAL A 24 -12.19 -17.04 -22.16
CA VAL A 24 -11.14 -16.51 -23.04
C VAL A 24 -10.80 -15.07 -22.67
N GLY A 25 -11.82 -14.24 -22.38
CA GLY A 25 -11.63 -12.85 -21.96
C GLY A 25 -10.89 -12.72 -20.64
N ILE A 26 -11.21 -13.56 -19.64
CA ILE A 26 -10.46 -13.60 -18.35
C ILE A 26 -9.01 -14.03 -18.60
N ALA A 27 -8.78 -15.09 -19.38
CA ALA A 27 -7.45 -15.61 -19.68
C ALA A 27 -6.59 -14.57 -20.40
N THR A 28 -7.13 -13.92 -21.42
CA THR A 28 -6.44 -12.87 -22.19
C THR A 28 -6.18 -11.63 -21.34
N ALA A 29 -7.16 -11.19 -20.53
CA ALA A 29 -6.99 -10.06 -19.62
C ALA A 29 -5.93 -10.35 -18.53
N HIS A 30 -5.95 -11.56 -17.96
CA HIS A 30 -4.94 -11.97 -16.97
C HIS A 30 -3.54 -12.00 -17.59
N PHE A 31 -3.39 -12.57 -18.78
CA PHE A 31 -2.14 -12.55 -19.51
C PHE A 31 -1.65 -11.11 -19.76
N MET A 32 -2.51 -10.24 -20.29
CA MET A 32 -2.17 -8.86 -20.62
C MET A 32 -1.88 -8.00 -19.38
N HIS A 33 -2.52 -8.27 -18.25
CA HIS A 33 -2.27 -7.60 -16.97
C HIS A 33 -0.81 -7.82 -16.50
N HIS A 34 -0.25 -9.01 -16.72
CA HIS A 34 1.13 -9.36 -16.33
C HIS A 34 2.17 -9.08 -17.42
N TYR A 35 1.75 -8.97 -18.68
CA TYR A 35 2.65 -8.80 -19.80
C TYR A 35 3.18 -7.37 -19.91
N ARG A 36 4.50 -7.19 -19.71
CA ARG A 36 5.21 -5.89 -19.77
C ARG A 36 6.15 -5.77 -20.99
N GLY A 37 6.08 -6.68 -21.96
CA GLY A 37 6.95 -6.71 -23.14
C GLY A 37 6.65 -5.57 -24.14
N ARG A 38 7.63 -5.28 -25.03
CA ARG A 38 7.51 -4.25 -26.08
C ARG A 38 6.32 -4.47 -27.04
N GLY A 39 5.79 -5.69 -27.16
CA GLY A 39 4.65 -6.03 -28.01
C GLY A 39 3.26 -5.76 -27.37
N ARG A 40 3.17 -5.21 -26.15
CA ARG A 40 1.90 -5.02 -25.42
C ARG A 40 0.87 -4.23 -26.24
N ALA A 41 1.26 -3.12 -26.84
CA ALA A 41 0.38 -2.28 -27.65
C ALA A 41 -0.17 -3.01 -28.89
N LEU A 42 0.66 -3.82 -29.55
CA LEU A 42 0.24 -4.61 -30.72
C LEU A 42 -0.77 -5.70 -30.32
N LEU A 43 -0.52 -6.44 -29.25
CA LEU A 43 -1.42 -7.47 -28.73
C LEU A 43 -2.76 -6.86 -28.29
N ASP A 44 -2.74 -5.73 -27.57
CA ASP A 44 -3.96 -5.00 -27.17
C ASP A 44 -4.77 -4.59 -28.41
N SER A 45 -4.11 -4.07 -29.46
CA SER A 45 -4.74 -3.71 -30.72
C SER A 45 -5.36 -4.92 -31.44
N ILE A 46 -4.71 -6.08 -31.43
CA ILE A 46 -5.24 -7.31 -32.02
C ILE A 46 -6.50 -7.78 -31.29
N PHE A 47 -6.51 -7.76 -29.94
CA PHE A 47 -7.70 -8.13 -29.17
C PHE A 47 -8.85 -7.14 -29.34
N LEU A 48 -8.57 -5.87 -29.63
CA LEU A 48 -9.58 -4.83 -29.86
C LEU A 48 -10.02 -4.73 -31.33
N ALA A 49 -9.26 -5.27 -32.28
CA ALA A 49 -9.54 -5.18 -33.71
C ALA A 49 -10.98 -5.57 -34.10
N PRO A 50 -11.60 -6.66 -33.54
CA PRO A 50 -12.96 -7.02 -33.89
C PRO A 50 -14.02 -5.98 -33.51
N MET A 51 -13.72 -5.07 -32.60
CA MET A 51 -14.63 -3.99 -32.21
C MET A 51 -14.56 -2.80 -33.17
N VAL A 52 -13.41 -2.58 -33.79
CA VAL A 52 -13.16 -1.44 -34.70
C VAL A 52 -13.55 -1.79 -36.13
N LEU A 53 -13.35 -3.04 -36.54
CA LEU A 53 -13.67 -3.51 -37.90
C LEU A 53 -15.20 -3.56 -38.15
N PRO A 54 -15.68 -3.13 -39.35
CA PRO A 54 -17.07 -3.35 -39.73
C PRO A 54 -17.42 -4.82 -39.64
N PRO A 55 -18.63 -5.18 -39.15
CA PRO A 55 -19.04 -6.59 -38.98
C PRO A 55 -18.94 -7.43 -40.27
N THR A 56 -19.22 -6.84 -41.42
CA THR A 56 -19.10 -7.50 -42.73
C THR A 56 -17.64 -7.84 -43.07
N VAL A 57 -16.69 -6.91 -42.77
CA VAL A 57 -15.25 -7.15 -42.99
C VAL A 57 -14.78 -8.29 -42.09
N LEU A 58 -15.16 -8.26 -40.81
CA LEU A 58 -14.83 -9.33 -39.87
C LEU A 58 -15.41 -10.68 -40.31
N GLY A 59 -16.69 -10.71 -40.75
CA GLY A 59 -17.33 -11.92 -41.30
C GLY A 59 -16.59 -12.47 -42.50
N PHE A 60 -16.13 -11.59 -43.40
CA PHE A 60 -15.35 -11.98 -44.57
C PHE A 60 -13.98 -12.56 -44.19
N LEU A 61 -13.29 -11.93 -43.26
CA LEU A 61 -12.01 -12.45 -42.75
C LEU A 61 -12.16 -13.83 -42.10
N LEU A 62 -13.23 -14.04 -41.32
CA LEU A 62 -13.55 -15.33 -40.72
C LEU A 62 -13.90 -16.36 -41.81
N LEU A 63 -14.62 -15.94 -42.88
CA LEU A 63 -14.93 -16.82 -43.99
C LEU A 63 -13.67 -17.26 -44.75
N ILE A 64 -12.71 -16.38 -44.98
CA ILE A 64 -11.41 -16.74 -45.60
C ILE A 64 -10.66 -17.71 -44.67
N LEU A 65 -10.68 -17.47 -43.36
CA LEU A 65 -9.91 -18.27 -42.39
C LEU A 65 -10.52 -19.68 -42.18
N LEU A 66 -11.84 -19.77 -42.06
CA LEU A 66 -12.60 -21.00 -41.72
C LEU A 66 -13.28 -21.68 -42.91
N GLY A 67 -13.31 -21.04 -44.09
CA GLY A 67 -13.84 -21.60 -45.32
C GLY A 67 -13.04 -22.83 -45.77
N LYS A 68 -13.67 -23.68 -46.62
CA LYS A 68 -13.07 -24.96 -47.07
C LYS A 68 -11.63 -24.84 -47.59
N ASN A 69 -11.32 -23.73 -48.26
CA ASN A 69 -10.01 -23.46 -48.85
C ASN A 69 -9.11 -22.60 -47.92
N GLY A 70 -9.61 -22.24 -46.75
CA GLY A 70 -8.87 -21.46 -45.77
C GLY A 70 -7.93 -22.30 -44.92
N PRO A 71 -6.92 -21.66 -44.25
CA PRO A 71 -5.90 -22.37 -43.51
C PRO A 71 -6.45 -23.20 -42.34
N LEU A 72 -7.46 -22.71 -41.62
CA LEU A 72 -8.12 -23.48 -40.55
C LEU A 72 -9.24 -24.37 -41.11
N GLY A 73 -9.95 -23.93 -42.16
CA GLY A 73 -11.00 -24.71 -42.80
C GLY A 73 -10.49 -26.02 -43.38
N PHE A 74 -9.30 -26.06 -43.95
CA PHE A 74 -8.66 -27.28 -44.42
C PHE A 74 -8.44 -28.29 -43.26
N LEU A 75 -8.03 -27.84 -42.08
CA LEU A 75 -7.86 -28.70 -40.90
C LEU A 75 -9.20 -29.30 -40.44
N PHE A 76 -10.26 -28.50 -40.40
CA PHE A 76 -11.60 -28.97 -40.00
C PHE A 76 -12.20 -29.89 -41.04
N THR A 77 -11.99 -29.62 -42.32
CA THR A 77 -12.52 -30.45 -43.41
C THR A 77 -11.85 -31.84 -43.39
N ASN A 78 -10.56 -31.93 -43.12
CA ASN A 78 -9.87 -33.21 -42.94
C ASN A 78 -10.37 -34.00 -41.73
N ALA A 79 -10.90 -33.32 -40.71
CA ALA A 79 -11.55 -33.94 -39.57
C ALA A 79 -13.06 -34.26 -39.82
N GLY A 80 -13.56 -34.07 -41.05
CA GLY A 80 -14.97 -34.31 -41.41
C GLY A 80 -15.96 -33.24 -40.91
N ILE A 81 -15.45 -32.07 -40.44
CA ILE A 81 -16.29 -30.99 -39.88
C ILE A 81 -16.38 -29.83 -40.87
N SER A 82 -17.58 -29.47 -41.30
CA SER A 82 -17.81 -28.23 -42.04
C SER A 82 -18.23 -27.12 -41.10
N VAL A 83 -17.46 -26.02 -41.01
CA VAL A 83 -17.75 -24.90 -40.11
C VAL A 83 -18.78 -23.95 -40.74
N VAL A 84 -18.63 -23.60 -42.00
CA VAL A 84 -19.49 -22.62 -42.71
C VAL A 84 -20.90 -23.12 -42.85
N PHE A 85 -21.90 -22.22 -42.77
CA PHE A 85 -23.34 -22.48 -42.82
C PHE A 85 -23.90 -23.38 -41.71
N THR A 86 -23.31 -23.26 -40.51
CA THR A 86 -23.72 -24.01 -39.34
C THR A 86 -24.01 -23.09 -38.15
N TRP A 87 -24.75 -23.59 -37.15
CA TRP A 87 -25.04 -22.84 -35.94
C TRP A 87 -23.78 -22.52 -35.10
N TYR A 88 -22.77 -23.38 -35.12
CA TYR A 88 -21.52 -23.14 -34.43
C TYR A 88 -20.64 -22.09 -35.15
N ALA A 89 -20.82 -21.87 -36.46
CA ALA A 89 -20.25 -20.72 -37.15
C ALA A 89 -20.77 -19.41 -36.56
N ALA A 90 -22.07 -19.34 -36.27
CA ALA A 90 -22.65 -18.18 -35.58
C ALA A 90 -22.12 -18.00 -34.15
N VAL A 91 -21.87 -19.09 -33.41
CA VAL A 91 -21.22 -19.02 -32.10
C VAL A 91 -19.80 -18.46 -32.20
N ILE A 92 -18.97 -18.93 -33.14
CA ILE A 92 -17.62 -18.44 -33.36
C ILE A 92 -17.65 -16.94 -33.67
N THR A 93 -18.50 -16.52 -34.59
CA THR A 93 -18.64 -15.10 -34.97
C THR A 93 -19.05 -14.24 -33.77
N ALA A 94 -20.10 -14.63 -33.05
CA ALA A 94 -20.57 -13.92 -31.86
C ALA A 94 -19.49 -13.85 -30.76
N THR A 95 -18.71 -14.93 -30.58
CA THR A 95 -17.58 -14.97 -29.63
C THR A 95 -16.50 -13.95 -30.01
N VAL A 96 -16.06 -13.93 -31.27
CA VAL A 96 -14.99 -13.01 -31.74
C VAL A 96 -15.43 -11.55 -31.60
N VAL A 97 -16.70 -11.26 -31.93
CA VAL A 97 -17.26 -9.89 -31.85
C VAL A 97 -17.46 -9.42 -30.40
N ALA A 98 -17.80 -10.34 -29.47
CA ALA A 98 -18.03 -10.02 -28.06
C ALA A 98 -16.74 -9.99 -27.23
N LEU A 99 -15.68 -10.67 -27.68
CA LEU A 99 -14.40 -10.81 -26.94
C LEU A 99 -13.76 -9.47 -26.52
N PRO A 100 -13.69 -8.43 -27.38
CA PRO A 100 -13.08 -7.15 -26.99
C PRO A 100 -13.76 -6.51 -25.78
N LEU A 101 -15.09 -6.58 -25.67
CA LEU A 101 -15.84 -6.02 -24.55
C LEU A 101 -15.52 -6.74 -23.24
N MET A 102 -15.55 -8.07 -23.25
CA MET A 102 -15.20 -8.87 -22.08
C MET A 102 -13.74 -8.66 -21.67
N TYR A 103 -12.84 -8.70 -22.64
CA TYR A 103 -11.41 -8.46 -22.44
C TYR A 103 -11.16 -7.10 -21.76
N LYS A 104 -11.68 -6.00 -22.33
CA LYS A 104 -11.39 -4.64 -21.83
C LYS A 104 -12.00 -4.37 -20.46
N THR A 105 -13.23 -4.83 -20.22
CA THR A 105 -13.88 -4.69 -18.91
C THR A 105 -13.17 -5.52 -17.84
N THR A 106 -12.74 -6.74 -18.17
CA THR A 106 -11.97 -7.60 -17.24
C THR A 106 -10.61 -7.00 -16.93
N LEU A 107 -9.88 -6.52 -17.96
CA LEU A 107 -8.58 -5.89 -17.77
C LEU A 107 -8.71 -4.66 -16.86
N GLY A 108 -9.69 -3.79 -17.12
CA GLY A 108 -9.96 -2.63 -16.27
C GLY A 108 -10.33 -3.01 -14.83
N ALA A 109 -11.07 -4.11 -14.65
CA ALA A 109 -11.38 -4.61 -13.30
C ALA A 109 -10.12 -5.10 -12.56
N PHE A 110 -9.18 -5.76 -13.25
CA PHE A 110 -7.91 -6.18 -12.65
C PHE A 110 -6.99 -5.00 -12.34
N GLU A 111 -6.93 -3.99 -13.20
CA GLU A 111 -6.12 -2.78 -13.01
C GLU A 111 -6.62 -1.89 -11.86
N GLN A 112 -7.89 -1.98 -11.48
CA GLN A 112 -8.46 -1.25 -10.33
C GLN A 112 -8.14 -1.89 -8.98
N ILE A 113 -7.65 -3.13 -8.94
CA ILE A 113 -7.30 -3.80 -7.68
C ILE A 113 -5.98 -3.22 -7.16
N ASP A 114 -6.00 -2.75 -5.90
CA ASP A 114 -4.78 -2.27 -5.24
C ASP A 114 -3.71 -3.37 -5.21
N SER A 115 -2.55 -3.07 -5.79
CA SER A 115 -1.41 -3.99 -5.85
C SER A 115 -0.93 -4.43 -4.47
N ASN A 116 -1.12 -3.59 -3.43
CA ASN A 116 -0.75 -3.93 -2.06
C ASN A 116 -1.53 -5.13 -1.52
N LEU A 117 -2.80 -5.34 -1.95
CA LEU A 117 -3.57 -6.52 -1.57
C LEU A 117 -2.94 -7.81 -2.12
N GLN A 118 -2.52 -7.79 -3.38
CA GLN A 118 -1.85 -8.95 -3.99
C GLN A 118 -0.48 -9.20 -3.34
N GLN A 119 0.28 -8.14 -3.06
CA GLN A 119 1.58 -8.22 -2.39
C GLN A 119 1.42 -8.75 -0.96
N ALA A 120 0.43 -8.26 -0.20
CA ALA A 120 0.12 -8.78 1.13
C ALA A 120 -0.21 -10.27 1.12
N ALA A 121 -0.99 -10.74 0.14
CA ALA A 121 -1.27 -12.17 0.02
C ALA A 121 0.01 -12.99 -0.27
N ARG A 122 0.92 -12.49 -1.13
CA ARG A 122 2.20 -13.14 -1.41
C ARG A 122 3.11 -13.20 -0.19
N THR A 123 3.22 -12.12 0.58
CA THR A 123 4.04 -12.11 1.81
C THR A 123 3.50 -13.05 2.88
N LEU A 124 2.19 -13.33 2.87
CA LEU A 124 1.54 -14.33 3.71
C LEU A 124 1.70 -15.78 3.19
N GLY A 125 2.54 -16.00 2.17
CA GLY A 125 2.85 -17.32 1.64
C GLY A 125 1.93 -17.81 0.53
N ALA A 126 1.02 -16.96 0.00
CA ALA A 126 0.09 -17.39 -1.05
C ALA A 126 0.79 -17.58 -2.41
N SER A 127 0.54 -18.72 -3.06
CA SER A 127 0.95 -18.95 -4.45
C SER A 127 0.18 -18.03 -5.41
N GLU A 128 0.72 -17.78 -6.61
CA GLU A 128 0.07 -16.93 -7.63
C GLU A 128 -1.36 -17.40 -7.96
N LEU A 129 -1.59 -18.71 -8.01
CA LEU A 129 -2.93 -19.26 -8.22
C LEU A 129 -3.86 -18.95 -7.04
N THR A 130 -3.36 -18.98 -5.80
CA THR A 130 -4.12 -18.63 -4.59
C THR A 130 -4.45 -17.14 -4.59
N VAL A 131 -3.48 -16.27 -4.92
CA VAL A 131 -3.69 -14.82 -5.08
C VAL A 131 -4.76 -14.56 -6.12
N PHE A 132 -4.66 -15.20 -7.30
CA PHE A 132 -5.66 -15.04 -8.36
C PHE A 132 -7.07 -15.47 -7.89
N ARG A 133 -7.20 -16.68 -7.32
CA ARG A 133 -8.50 -17.25 -6.96
C ARG A 133 -9.14 -16.62 -5.72
N ARG A 134 -8.34 -16.25 -4.70
CA ARG A 134 -8.86 -15.74 -3.42
C ARG A 134 -8.88 -14.22 -3.32
N ILE A 135 -8.07 -13.51 -4.10
CA ILE A 135 -7.98 -12.04 -4.03
C ILE A 135 -8.43 -11.41 -5.35
N THR A 136 -7.74 -11.69 -6.47
CA THR A 136 -7.99 -10.99 -7.74
C THR A 136 -9.38 -11.29 -8.29
N LEU A 137 -9.75 -12.56 -8.38
CA LEU A 137 -11.02 -12.98 -8.97
C LEU A 137 -12.26 -12.50 -8.18
N PRO A 138 -12.32 -12.64 -6.83
CA PRO A 138 -13.45 -12.13 -6.06
C PRO A 138 -13.60 -10.60 -6.13
N LEU A 139 -12.48 -9.86 -6.11
CA LEU A 139 -12.51 -8.40 -6.20
C LEU A 139 -12.88 -7.90 -7.59
N ALA A 140 -12.49 -8.62 -8.65
CA ALA A 140 -12.86 -8.32 -10.03
C ALA A 140 -14.29 -8.74 -10.38
N LEU A 141 -14.95 -9.58 -9.56
CA LEU A 141 -16.25 -10.21 -9.89
C LEU A 141 -17.32 -9.23 -10.38
N PRO A 142 -17.52 -8.04 -9.78
CA PRO A 142 -18.48 -7.06 -10.28
C PRO A 142 -18.18 -6.61 -11.73
N GLY A 143 -16.90 -6.39 -12.05
CA GLY A 143 -16.46 -6.03 -13.40
C GLY A 143 -16.59 -7.21 -14.39
N LEU A 144 -16.34 -8.44 -13.95
CA LEU A 144 -16.53 -9.64 -14.76
C LEU A 144 -18.00 -9.86 -15.13
N ILE A 145 -18.91 -9.66 -14.18
CA ILE A 145 -20.36 -9.77 -14.43
C ILE A 145 -20.82 -8.68 -15.41
N ALA A 146 -20.36 -7.43 -15.23
CA ALA A 146 -20.64 -6.35 -16.14
C ALA A 146 -20.13 -6.66 -17.57
N GLY A 147 -18.88 -7.16 -17.67
CA GLY A 147 -18.29 -7.59 -18.94
C GLY A 147 -19.07 -8.70 -19.63
N ALA A 148 -19.46 -9.73 -18.87
CA ALA A 148 -20.27 -10.83 -19.39
C ALA A 148 -21.64 -10.37 -19.91
N THR A 149 -22.27 -9.42 -19.19
CA THR A 149 -23.57 -8.86 -19.63
C THR A 149 -23.43 -8.06 -20.92
N LEU A 150 -22.39 -7.24 -21.05
CA LEU A 150 -22.12 -6.50 -22.28
C LEU A 150 -21.77 -7.44 -23.43
N ALA A 151 -21.00 -8.49 -23.18
CA ALA A 151 -20.64 -9.51 -24.15
C ALA A 151 -21.91 -10.27 -24.64
N PHE A 152 -22.81 -10.62 -23.71
CA PHE A 152 -24.09 -11.25 -24.05
C PHE A 152 -24.99 -10.36 -24.92
N ALA A 153 -25.16 -9.10 -24.55
CA ALA A 153 -25.95 -8.14 -25.33
C ALA A 153 -25.36 -7.94 -26.73
N ARG A 154 -24.01 -7.87 -26.82
CA ARG A 154 -23.32 -7.74 -28.11
C ARG A 154 -23.45 -8.99 -28.98
N ALA A 155 -23.36 -10.18 -28.39
CA ALA A 155 -23.53 -11.46 -29.08
C ALA A 155 -24.98 -11.66 -29.57
N LEU A 156 -25.97 -11.23 -28.75
CA LEU A 156 -27.39 -11.33 -29.10
C LEU A 156 -27.76 -10.43 -30.30
N GLY A 157 -27.14 -9.25 -30.41
CA GLY A 157 -27.37 -8.29 -31.48
C GLY A 157 -26.48 -8.49 -32.71
N GLU A 158 -25.68 -9.57 -32.78
CA GLU A 158 -24.79 -9.79 -33.92
C GLU A 158 -25.55 -10.22 -35.18
N PHE A 159 -25.27 -9.52 -36.29
CA PHE A 159 -25.96 -9.73 -37.58
C PHE A 159 -24.97 -9.91 -38.73
N GLY A 160 -24.19 -8.88 -39.08
CA GLY A 160 -23.44 -8.81 -40.32
C GLY A 160 -22.39 -9.90 -40.51
N ALA A 161 -21.57 -10.15 -39.48
CA ALA A 161 -20.56 -11.19 -39.57
C ALA A 161 -21.18 -12.59 -39.50
N THR A 162 -22.29 -12.76 -38.76
CA THR A 162 -23.02 -14.03 -38.67
C THR A 162 -23.68 -14.33 -40.00
N LEU A 163 -24.28 -13.37 -40.70
CA LEU A 163 -24.86 -13.56 -42.03
C LEU A 163 -23.83 -14.06 -43.05
N MET A 164 -22.61 -13.51 -43.01
CA MET A 164 -21.51 -13.88 -43.92
C MET A 164 -21.01 -15.31 -43.70
N LEU A 165 -20.88 -15.76 -42.43
CA LEU A 165 -20.27 -17.04 -42.11
C LEU A 165 -21.29 -18.17 -41.94
N ALA A 166 -22.43 -17.93 -41.28
CA ALA A 166 -23.43 -18.92 -40.95
C ALA A 166 -24.62 -18.94 -41.94
N GLY A 167 -24.81 -17.86 -42.71
CA GLY A 167 -25.94 -17.71 -43.65
C GLY A 167 -27.28 -17.55 -42.93
N ASN A 168 -28.35 -17.32 -43.72
CA ASN A 168 -29.72 -17.23 -43.21
C ASN A 168 -30.49 -18.52 -43.57
N ILE A 169 -30.44 -19.53 -42.70
CA ILE A 169 -31.15 -20.80 -42.89
C ILE A 169 -32.25 -20.89 -41.84
N PRO A 170 -33.54 -20.75 -42.21
CA PRO A 170 -34.65 -20.84 -41.27
C PRO A 170 -34.61 -22.14 -40.45
N GLY A 171 -34.88 -22.03 -39.14
CA GLY A 171 -34.83 -23.15 -38.20
C GLY A 171 -33.43 -23.68 -37.84
N ARG A 172 -32.33 -23.16 -38.45
CA ARG A 172 -30.96 -23.62 -38.20
C ARG A 172 -29.98 -22.54 -37.80
N THR A 173 -29.90 -21.44 -38.58
CA THR A 173 -28.92 -20.35 -38.35
C THR A 173 -29.55 -18.96 -38.30
N GLN A 174 -30.82 -18.84 -38.61
CA GLN A 174 -31.56 -17.58 -38.59
C GLN A 174 -31.67 -17.03 -37.15
N THR A 175 -30.93 -15.96 -36.87
CA THR A 175 -30.99 -15.26 -35.58
C THR A 175 -32.07 -14.18 -35.57
N LEU A 176 -32.44 -13.64 -34.39
CA LEU A 176 -33.41 -12.55 -34.26
C LEU A 176 -33.06 -11.33 -35.12
N PRO A 177 -31.82 -10.79 -35.14
CA PRO A 177 -31.47 -9.70 -36.04
C PRO A 177 -31.68 -10.04 -37.54
N MET A 178 -31.40 -11.29 -37.92
CA MET A 178 -31.67 -11.74 -39.30
C MET A 178 -33.17 -11.82 -39.58
N ALA A 179 -33.97 -12.38 -38.67
CA ALA A 179 -35.42 -12.44 -38.81
C ALA A 179 -36.02 -11.03 -38.95
N ILE A 180 -35.56 -10.06 -38.15
CA ILE A 180 -36.01 -8.66 -38.27
C ILE A 180 -35.65 -8.10 -39.66
N TYR A 181 -34.37 -8.25 -40.07
CA TYR A 181 -33.91 -7.74 -41.36
C TYR A 181 -34.70 -8.28 -42.55
N PHE A 182 -34.85 -9.60 -42.62
CA PHE A 182 -35.56 -10.24 -43.75
C PHE A 182 -37.07 -10.01 -43.69
N ALA A 183 -37.69 -9.85 -42.51
CA ALA A 183 -39.09 -9.44 -42.40
C ALA A 183 -39.31 -8.01 -42.94
N VAL A 184 -38.39 -7.08 -42.65
CA VAL A 184 -38.43 -5.71 -43.22
C VAL A 184 -38.26 -5.74 -44.74
N GLU A 185 -37.28 -6.50 -45.25
CA GLU A 185 -37.01 -6.65 -46.68
C GLU A 185 -38.22 -7.28 -47.40
N GLY A 186 -38.94 -8.24 -46.78
CA GLY A 186 -40.14 -8.85 -47.26
C GLY A 186 -41.41 -8.00 -47.09
N GLY A 187 -41.34 -6.83 -46.47
CA GLY A 187 -42.47 -5.91 -46.24
C GLY A 187 -43.37 -6.28 -45.06
N ASP A 188 -43.02 -7.29 -44.26
CA ASP A 188 -43.78 -7.66 -43.04
C ASP A 188 -43.28 -6.87 -41.80
N PHE A 189 -43.70 -5.61 -41.75
CA PHE A 189 -43.37 -4.72 -40.63
C PHE A 189 -43.99 -5.16 -39.30
N ARG A 190 -45.08 -5.95 -39.34
CA ARG A 190 -45.71 -6.45 -38.12
C ARG A 190 -44.81 -7.49 -37.43
N GLU A 191 -44.32 -8.45 -38.20
CA GLU A 191 -43.37 -9.46 -37.68
C GLU A 191 -42.08 -8.81 -37.20
N ALA A 192 -41.48 -7.90 -37.98
CA ALA A 192 -40.30 -7.15 -37.62
C ALA A 192 -40.46 -6.38 -36.29
N SER A 193 -41.61 -5.72 -36.08
CA SER A 193 -41.91 -4.98 -34.86
C SER A 193 -42.01 -5.89 -33.62
N ILE A 194 -42.60 -7.05 -33.75
CA ILE A 194 -42.69 -8.02 -32.64
C ILE A 194 -41.32 -8.50 -32.24
N TRP A 195 -40.47 -8.92 -33.19
CA TRP A 195 -39.12 -9.38 -32.92
C TRP A 195 -38.23 -8.27 -32.34
N THR A 196 -38.40 -7.02 -32.80
CA THR A 196 -37.73 -5.85 -32.25
C THR A 196 -38.14 -5.62 -30.78
N GLY A 197 -39.41 -5.76 -30.44
CA GLY A 197 -39.88 -5.67 -29.06
C GLY A 197 -39.31 -6.78 -28.16
N VAL A 198 -39.19 -7.99 -28.68
CA VAL A 198 -38.61 -9.13 -27.95
C VAL A 198 -37.14 -8.90 -27.66
N ILE A 199 -36.31 -8.54 -28.65
CA ILE A 199 -34.89 -8.32 -28.46
C ILE A 199 -34.61 -7.15 -27.49
N LEU A 200 -35.42 -6.07 -27.60
CA LEU A 200 -35.33 -4.92 -26.71
C LEU A 200 -35.64 -5.30 -25.25
N THR A 201 -36.69 -6.10 -25.04
CA THR A 201 -37.11 -6.57 -23.72
C THR A 201 -36.02 -7.46 -23.08
N VAL A 202 -35.45 -8.39 -23.85
CA VAL A 202 -34.37 -9.29 -23.37
C VAL A 202 -33.10 -8.49 -23.05
N ALA A 203 -32.69 -7.58 -23.94
CA ALA A 203 -31.46 -6.78 -23.76
C ALA A 203 -31.59 -5.81 -22.58
N LEU A 204 -32.67 -5.02 -22.50
CA LEU A 204 -32.90 -4.08 -21.41
C LEU A 204 -33.16 -4.80 -20.08
N GLY A 205 -33.97 -5.87 -20.12
CA GLY A 205 -34.25 -6.68 -18.93
C GLY A 205 -32.97 -7.28 -18.32
N GLY A 206 -32.07 -7.79 -19.14
CA GLY A 206 -30.76 -8.26 -18.73
C GLY A 206 -29.92 -7.15 -18.09
N LEU A 207 -29.84 -5.99 -18.75
CA LEU A 207 -29.06 -4.84 -18.25
C LEU A 207 -29.61 -4.30 -16.92
N VAL A 208 -30.93 -4.17 -16.78
CA VAL A 208 -31.57 -3.72 -15.54
C VAL A 208 -31.35 -4.71 -14.40
N SER A 209 -31.44 -6.01 -14.69
CA SER A 209 -31.24 -7.08 -13.69
C SER A 209 -29.82 -7.04 -13.10
N VAL A 210 -28.82 -6.89 -13.95
CA VAL A 210 -27.41 -6.78 -13.52
C VAL A 210 -27.15 -5.50 -12.75
N ASN A 211 -27.69 -4.35 -13.18
CA ASN A 211 -27.55 -3.09 -12.45
C ASN A 211 -28.21 -3.12 -11.05
N ARG A 212 -29.28 -3.89 -10.90
CA ARG A 212 -29.91 -4.09 -9.57
C ARG A 212 -29.11 -5.04 -8.69
N TRP A 213 -28.41 -5.98 -9.28
CA TRP A 213 -27.64 -7.01 -8.58
C TRP A 213 -26.21 -6.57 -8.23
N GLN A 214 -25.68 -5.49 -8.81
CA GLN A 214 -24.41 -4.91 -8.40
C GLN A 214 -24.49 -4.52 -6.92
N PRO A 215 -23.62 -5.08 -6.04
CA PRO A 215 -23.61 -4.73 -4.63
C PRO A 215 -23.44 -3.22 -4.46
N GLN A 216 -24.19 -2.64 -3.55
CA GLN A 216 -24.34 -1.19 -3.31
C GLN A 216 -23.08 -0.46 -2.83
N GLY A 217 -21.88 -0.90 -3.18
CA GLY A 217 -20.60 -0.26 -2.83
C GLY A 217 -20.53 1.24 -3.20
N ARG A 218 -21.28 1.68 -4.22
CA ARG A 218 -21.40 3.11 -4.56
C ARG A 218 -22.42 3.90 -3.74
N ARG A 219 -23.33 3.22 -3.02
CA ARG A 219 -24.31 3.93 -2.15
C ARG A 219 -23.76 4.18 -0.74
N LEU A 220 -22.73 3.46 -0.31
CA LEU A 220 -22.08 3.64 0.98
C LEU A 220 -21.21 4.92 1.00
N ALA A 221 -20.43 5.19 -0.04
CA ALA A 221 -19.63 6.42 -0.14
C ALA A 221 -20.46 7.73 -0.11
N LYS A 222 -21.76 7.67 -0.46
CA LYS A 222 -22.67 8.85 -0.39
C LYS A 222 -23.45 8.92 0.91
N ARG A 223 -23.42 7.87 1.75
CA ARG A 223 -24.03 7.86 3.10
C ARG A 223 -23.02 8.15 4.21
N GLU A 224 -21.72 7.94 3.96
CA GLU A 224 -20.66 8.24 4.92
C GLU A 224 -20.54 9.74 5.20
N GLY A 225 -20.65 10.62 4.21
CA GLY A 225 -20.71 12.08 4.41
C GLY A 225 -21.91 12.60 5.19
N LYS A 226 -22.86 11.76 5.58
CA LYS A 226 -24.04 12.13 6.35
C LYS A 226 -24.16 11.42 7.70
N LYS A 227 -23.29 10.44 7.98
CA LYS A 227 -23.20 9.70 9.25
C LYS A 227 -22.07 10.20 10.15
N GLU A 228 -21.05 10.84 9.59
CA GLU A 228 -20.00 11.48 10.39
C GLU A 228 -20.57 12.58 11.31
N ASP A 229 -21.56 13.35 10.84
CA ASP A 229 -22.23 14.38 11.66
C ASP A 229 -23.12 13.81 12.78
N LEU A 230 -23.56 12.54 12.71
CA LEU A 230 -24.42 11.93 13.73
C LEU A 230 -23.67 11.05 14.75
N MET A 231 -22.45 10.57 14.42
CA MET A 231 -21.65 9.74 15.34
C MET A 231 -20.78 10.56 16.29
N LEU A 232 -20.49 11.82 15.97
CA LEU A 232 -19.81 12.74 16.89
C LEU A 232 -20.63 13.11 18.12
N VAL A 233 -21.96 12.94 18.09
CA VAL A 233 -22.86 13.25 19.21
C VAL A 233 -23.07 12.05 20.15
N SER A 234 -22.92 10.82 19.68
CA SER A 234 -23.17 9.61 20.50
C SER A 234 -21.92 8.99 21.14
N ALA A 235 -20.73 9.44 20.76
CA ALA A 235 -19.47 8.91 21.31
C ALA A 235 -19.07 9.58 22.64
N GLN A 236 -19.75 10.63 23.07
CA GLN A 236 -19.48 11.34 24.34
C GLN A 236 -20.19 10.74 25.56
N GLU A 237 -21.13 9.83 25.39
CA GLU A 237 -21.93 9.31 26.53
C GLU A 237 -21.53 7.92 27.07
N ASN A 238 -20.57 7.21 26.44
CA ASN A 238 -20.22 5.83 26.87
C ASN A 238 -18.75 5.64 27.25
N ALA A 239 -18.09 6.66 27.78
CA ALA A 239 -16.76 6.53 28.35
C ALA A 239 -16.85 6.58 29.89
N GLN A 240 -17.43 5.55 30.51
CA GLN A 240 -17.27 5.31 31.96
C GLN A 240 -16.96 3.84 32.22
N GLU A 241 -15.78 3.66 32.75
CA GLU A 241 -15.28 2.63 33.68
C GLU A 241 -15.52 1.14 33.41
N THR A 242 -14.45 0.41 33.15
CA THR A 242 -14.13 -0.76 33.98
C THR A 242 -12.60 -0.91 34.09
N ASP A 243 -12.15 -0.70 35.32
CA ASP A 243 -10.79 -0.87 35.82
C ASP A 243 -10.53 -2.36 36.15
N GLY A 244 -9.27 -2.84 35.92
CA GLY A 244 -8.73 -4.03 36.55
C GLY A 244 -7.99 -4.98 35.60
N PRO A 245 -6.66 -5.15 35.78
CA PRO A 245 -5.91 -6.12 34.97
C PRO A 245 -6.01 -7.51 35.61
N GLU A 246 -6.84 -8.37 35.06
CA GLU A 246 -6.81 -9.78 35.36
C GLU A 246 -5.65 -10.44 34.57
N LYS A 247 -4.65 -10.92 35.30
CA LYS A 247 -3.55 -11.72 34.75
C LYS A 247 -4.08 -13.05 34.28
N LEU A 248 -4.34 -13.21 32.99
CA LEU A 248 -4.58 -14.49 32.35
C LEU A 248 -3.29 -15.32 32.30
N GLU A 249 -3.23 -16.38 33.06
CA GLU A 249 -2.18 -17.40 32.96
C GLU A 249 -2.19 -18.04 31.57
N ARG A 250 -1.05 -18.06 30.93
CA ARG A 250 -0.84 -18.60 29.55
C ARG A 250 -0.85 -20.14 29.61
N PRO A 251 -1.55 -20.83 28.70
CA PRO A 251 -1.46 -22.28 28.58
C PRO A 251 -0.06 -22.73 28.15
N ASP A 252 0.58 -23.60 28.91
CA ASP A 252 1.94 -24.13 28.72
C ASP A 252 2.20 -24.83 27.36
N ARG A 253 1.15 -25.23 26.65
CA ARG A 253 1.27 -25.93 25.36
C ARG A 253 1.83 -25.08 24.22
N LEU A 254 1.57 -23.76 24.20
CA LEU A 254 2.09 -22.86 23.16
C LEU A 254 3.57 -22.51 23.38
N ARG A 255 4.03 -22.54 24.64
CA ARG A 255 5.47 -22.44 24.95
C ARG A 255 6.27 -23.59 24.34
N HIS A 256 5.68 -24.78 24.27
CA HIS A 256 6.34 -25.96 23.71
C HIS A 256 6.49 -25.90 22.19
N TYR A 257 5.49 -25.33 21.47
CA TYR A 257 5.56 -25.15 20.01
C TYR A 257 6.51 -24.01 19.60
N ALA A 258 6.49 -22.90 20.35
CA ALA A 258 7.43 -21.80 20.17
C ALA A 258 8.88 -22.20 20.48
N SER A 259 9.10 -23.15 21.42
CA SER A 259 10.44 -23.64 21.75
C SER A 259 11.04 -24.57 20.70
N MET A 260 10.23 -25.24 19.88
CA MET A 260 10.72 -26.10 18.78
C MET A 260 11.16 -25.31 17.55
N LEU A 261 10.77 -24.04 17.42
CA LEU A 261 11.13 -23.15 16.31
C LEU A 261 12.22 -22.12 16.68
N ARG A 262 12.79 -22.20 17.89
CA ARG A 262 13.82 -21.25 18.33
C ARG A 262 15.10 -21.42 17.50
N PRO A 263 15.58 -20.37 16.80
CA PRO A 263 16.95 -20.37 16.32
C PRO A 263 17.92 -20.48 17.52
N ALA A 264 18.95 -21.26 17.37
CA ALA A 264 19.97 -21.49 18.42
C ALA A 264 20.83 -20.22 18.71
N HIS A 265 20.65 -19.17 17.92
CA HIS A 265 21.34 -17.88 18.01
C HIS A 265 20.33 -16.73 17.93
N ALA A 266 20.67 -15.56 18.49
CA ALA A 266 19.87 -14.34 18.34
C ALA A 266 19.59 -14.06 16.85
N PRO A 267 18.37 -13.63 16.49
CA PRO A 267 18.02 -13.37 15.11
C PRO A 267 18.91 -12.24 14.54
N THR A 268 19.40 -12.46 13.33
CA THR A 268 20.29 -11.52 12.66
C THR A 268 19.87 -11.30 11.21
N LEU A 269 19.82 -10.05 10.80
CA LEU A 269 19.60 -9.63 9.43
C LEU A 269 20.80 -8.81 8.97
N SER A 270 21.43 -9.21 7.87
CA SER A 270 22.48 -8.44 7.20
C SER A 270 22.04 -8.06 5.80
N VAL A 271 22.13 -6.78 5.49
CA VAL A 271 21.63 -6.19 4.25
C VAL A 271 22.72 -5.36 3.60
N THR A 272 23.02 -5.65 2.37
CA THR A 272 23.76 -4.77 1.45
C THR A 272 23.00 -4.81 0.14
N LEU A 273 22.47 -3.67 -0.31
CA LEU A 273 21.67 -3.62 -1.53
C LEU A 273 21.85 -2.31 -2.27
N THR A 274 21.86 -2.42 -3.59
CA THR A 274 21.81 -1.29 -4.52
C THR A 274 20.58 -1.42 -5.40
N LYS A 275 19.82 -0.33 -5.54
CA LYS A 275 18.64 -0.26 -6.41
C LYS A 275 18.61 1.07 -7.16
N HIS A 276 18.65 1.01 -8.49
CA HIS A 276 18.51 2.18 -9.34
C HIS A 276 17.04 2.55 -9.50
N LEU A 277 16.71 3.78 -9.11
CA LEU A 277 15.39 4.37 -9.25
C LEU A 277 15.47 5.54 -10.25
N PRO A 278 14.35 5.98 -10.85
CA PRO A 278 14.38 7.02 -11.88
C PRO A 278 15.07 8.32 -11.46
N ASN A 279 14.99 8.69 -10.17
CA ASN A 279 15.47 9.97 -9.66
C ASN A 279 16.72 9.86 -8.78
N PHE A 280 17.04 8.68 -8.23
CA PHE A 280 18.19 8.45 -7.36
C PHE A 280 18.58 6.97 -7.29
N THR A 281 19.75 6.68 -6.78
CA THR A 281 20.19 5.31 -6.49
C THR A 281 20.10 5.07 -4.99
N LEU A 282 19.38 4.03 -4.61
CA LEU A 282 19.39 3.51 -3.23
C LEU A 282 20.61 2.60 -3.08
N ASP A 283 21.50 2.96 -2.16
CA ASP A 283 22.71 2.18 -1.83
C ASP A 283 22.88 2.14 -0.32
N VAL A 284 22.58 0.99 0.28
CA VAL A 284 22.50 0.87 1.74
C VAL A 284 23.18 -0.41 2.23
N SER A 285 23.86 -0.29 3.37
CA SER A 285 24.45 -1.41 4.09
C SER A 285 24.20 -1.27 5.58
N PHE A 286 23.57 -2.27 6.20
CA PHE A 286 23.27 -2.28 7.63
C PHE A 286 23.06 -3.70 8.15
N SER A 287 23.08 -3.84 9.47
CA SER A 287 22.67 -5.07 10.18
C SER A 287 21.59 -4.74 11.21
N ALA A 288 20.73 -5.71 11.50
CA ALA A 288 19.73 -5.63 12.56
C ALA A 288 19.66 -6.94 13.32
N ASP A 289 19.33 -6.85 14.59
CA ASP A 289 19.17 -7.96 15.52
C ASP A 289 17.72 -8.04 16.05
N GLU A 290 17.51 -8.66 17.20
CA GLU A 290 16.20 -8.74 17.85
C GLU A 290 15.67 -7.38 18.34
N GLN A 291 16.52 -6.35 18.43
CA GLN A 291 16.10 -5.03 18.85
C GLN A 291 15.47 -4.26 17.68
N PRO A 292 14.31 -3.60 17.89
CA PRO A 292 13.67 -2.84 16.84
C PRO A 292 14.59 -1.75 16.25
N LEU A 293 14.78 -1.82 14.91
CA LEU A 293 15.55 -0.84 14.13
C LEU A 293 14.61 0.14 13.44
N GLY A 294 14.75 1.43 13.72
CA GLY A 294 14.03 2.51 13.08
C GLY A 294 14.75 3.03 11.83
N LEU A 295 14.04 3.15 10.71
CA LEU A 295 14.53 3.77 9.49
C LEU A 295 14.01 5.22 9.43
N LEU A 296 14.91 6.19 9.60
CA LEU A 296 14.64 7.62 9.53
C LEU A 296 15.17 8.23 8.23
N GLY A 297 14.60 9.34 7.80
CA GLY A 297 15.04 10.09 6.62
C GLY A 297 13.91 10.89 6.00
N GLY A 298 14.27 11.79 5.10
CA GLY A 298 13.30 12.61 4.37
C GLY A 298 12.29 11.80 3.54
N SER A 299 11.23 12.49 3.07
CA SER A 299 10.33 11.88 2.10
C SER A 299 11.09 11.54 0.82
N GLY A 300 10.91 10.33 0.30
CA GLY A 300 11.62 9.87 -0.90
C GLY A 300 13.04 9.33 -0.66
N ALA A 301 13.54 9.29 0.58
CA ALA A 301 14.89 8.76 0.88
C ALA A 301 15.05 7.24 0.64
N GLY A 302 14.01 6.51 0.24
CA GLY A 302 14.09 5.09 -0.09
C GLY A 302 13.68 4.13 1.02
N LYS A 303 13.19 4.59 2.17
CA LYS A 303 12.83 3.76 3.33
C LYS A 303 11.87 2.61 3.00
N SER A 304 10.71 2.90 2.40
CA SER A 304 9.74 1.87 2.00
C SER A 304 10.27 0.96 0.90
N MET A 305 11.24 1.45 0.06
CA MET A 305 11.88 0.62 -0.95
C MET A 305 12.78 -0.46 -0.30
N ILE A 306 13.49 -0.13 0.79
CA ILE A 306 14.25 -1.11 1.58
C ILE A 306 13.31 -2.21 2.08
N LEU A 307 12.17 -1.86 2.70
CA LEU A 307 11.21 -2.86 3.16
C LEU A 307 10.68 -3.73 2.02
N ARG A 308 10.39 -3.14 0.86
CA ARG A 308 9.94 -3.88 -0.34
C ARG A 308 11.00 -4.83 -0.89
N CYS A 309 12.26 -4.43 -0.90
CA CYS A 309 13.39 -5.29 -1.29
C CYS A 309 13.58 -6.46 -0.32
N LEU A 310 13.50 -6.20 0.99
CA LEU A 310 13.59 -7.24 2.02
C LEU A 310 12.45 -8.26 1.88
N ALA A 311 11.22 -7.79 1.74
CA ALA A 311 10.05 -8.64 1.54
C ALA A 311 10.09 -9.42 0.22
N GLY A 312 10.94 -9.03 -0.76
CA GLY A 312 11.01 -9.63 -2.10
C GLY A 312 9.93 -9.13 -3.05
N ILE A 313 9.24 -8.05 -2.69
CA ILE A 313 8.25 -7.36 -3.55
C ILE A 313 8.97 -6.69 -4.72
N GLU A 314 10.11 -6.06 -4.41
CA GLU A 314 11.02 -5.49 -5.39
C GLU A 314 12.35 -6.25 -5.37
N THR A 315 12.94 -6.44 -6.54
CA THR A 315 14.24 -7.11 -6.65
C THR A 315 15.34 -6.04 -6.66
N PRO A 316 16.33 -6.07 -5.75
CA PRO A 316 17.53 -5.23 -5.84
C PRO A 316 18.26 -5.45 -7.17
N ASP A 317 18.99 -4.45 -7.65
CA ASP A 317 19.81 -4.57 -8.86
C ASP A 317 21.17 -5.23 -8.55
N ALA A 318 21.70 -4.99 -7.33
CA ALA A 318 22.91 -5.63 -6.82
C ALA A 318 22.87 -5.77 -5.30
N GLY A 319 23.73 -6.62 -4.75
CA GLY A 319 23.94 -6.77 -3.32
C GLY A 319 23.54 -8.14 -2.77
N ARG A 320 23.41 -8.20 -1.43
CA ARG A 320 23.15 -9.44 -0.69
C ARG A 320 22.27 -9.19 0.53
N ILE A 321 21.31 -10.09 0.76
CA ILE A 321 20.40 -10.08 1.94
C ILE A 321 20.51 -11.45 2.62
N VAL A 322 20.90 -11.46 3.90
CA VAL A 322 21.07 -12.68 4.69
C VAL A 322 20.25 -12.57 5.96
N LEU A 323 19.41 -13.56 6.23
CA LEU A 323 18.57 -13.66 7.42
C LEU A 323 18.90 -14.97 8.15
N ASN A 324 19.32 -14.90 9.40
CA ASN A 324 19.66 -16.06 10.23
C ASN A 324 20.63 -17.04 9.53
N GLY A 325 21.61 -16.50 8.79
CA GLY A 325 22.56 -17.30 7.98
C GLY A 325 22.00 -17.80 6.65
N ARG A 326 20.69 -17.66 6.37
CA ARG A 326 20.04 -18.00 5.11
C ARG A 326 20.12 -16.83 4.12
N VAL A 327 20.66 -17.06 2.94
CA VAL A 327 20.71 -16.06 1.86
C VAL A 327 19.32 -15.94 1.23
N LEU A 328 18.72 -14.78 1.32
CA LEU A 328 17.42 -14.45 0.69
C LEU A 328 17.60 -13.86 -0.71
N PHE A 329 18.65 -13.07 -0.89
CA PHE A 329 19.03 -12.47 -2.16
C PHE A 329 20.55 -12.39 -2.27
N ASP A 330 21.08 -12.70 -3.44
CA ASP A 330 22.49 -12.52 -3.76
C ASP A 330 22.62 -12.36 -5.29
N SER A 331 23.02 -11.17 -5.72
CA SER A 331 23.12 -10.84 -7.15
C SER A 331 24.27 -11.57 -7.85
N GLU A 332 25.36 -11.87 -7.14
CA GLU A 332 26.53 -12.56 -7.70
C GLU A 332 26.25 -14.07 -7.84
N ALA A 333 25.60 -14.65 -6.82
CA ALA A 333 25.24 -16.07 -6.84
C ALA A 333 23.94 -16.36 -7.60
N GLY A 334 23.21 -15.33 -8.07
CA GLY A 334 21.93 -15.48 -8.77
C GLY A 334 20.80 -16.00 -7.87
N ILE A 335 20.90 -15.80 -6.55
CA ILE A 335 19.91 -16.26 -5.59
C ILE A 335 18.85 -15.17 -5.39
N ASN A 336 17.58 -15.53 -5.57
CA ASN A 336 16.43 -14.66 -5.22
C ASN A 336 15.29 -15.54 -4.71
N VAL A 337 15.17 -15.64 -3.38
CA VAL A 337 14.12 -16.41 -2.73
C VAL A 337 12.75 -15.76 -2.99
N PRO A 338 11.73 -16.51 -3.47
CA PRO A 338 10.39 -15.99 -3.69
C PRO A 338 9.79 -15.38 -2.43
N ILE A 339 8.89 -14.39 -2.60
CA ILE A 339 8.24 -13.66 -1.50
C ILE A 339 7.61 -14.62 -0.48
N CYS A 340 6.87 -15.64 -0.97
CA CYS A 340 6.13 -16.59 -0.14
C CYS A 340 7.04 -17.45 0.76
N ASP A 341 8.32 -17.58 0.43
CA ASP A 341 9.28 -18.44 1.12
C ASP A 341 10.25 -17.67 2.03
N ARG A 342 10.15 -16.33 2.05
CA ARG A 342 11.04 -15.49 2.87
C ARG A 342 10.68 -15.48 4.35
N ASN A 343 9.46 -15.84 4.71
CA ASN A 343 8.92 -15.80 6.08
C ASN A 343 9.01 -14.41 6.73
N ILE A 344 8.58 -13.38 5.99
CA ILE A 344 8.61 -11.98 6.38
C ILE A 344 7.18 -11.46 6.52
N GLY A 345 6.84 -10.96 7.71
CA GLY A 345 5.59 -10.24 7.97
C GLY A 345 5.71 -8.78 7.59
N ILE A 346 4.72 -8.22 6.90
CA ILE A 346 4.71 -6.80 6.55
C ILE A 346 3.38 -6.15 6.92
N LEU A 347 3.46 -4.99 7.56
CA LEU A 347 2.36 -4.06 7.75
C LEU A 347 2.51 -2.92 6.74
N PHE A 348 1.62 -2.87 5.76
CA PHE A 348 1.59 -1.81 4.75
C PHE A 348 0.96 -0.53 5.31
N GLN A 349 1.33 0.61 4.80
CA GLN A 349 0.81 1.93 5.19
C GLN A 349 -0.73 2.02 5.08
N ASN A 350 -1.34 1.37 4.09
CA ASN A 350 -2.80 1.29 3.90
C ASN A 350 -3.41 0.00 4.47
N TYR A 351 -2.70 -0.68 5.39
CA TYR A 351 -3.06 -1.93 6.07
C TYR A 351 -3.26 -3.13 5.14
N ALA A 352 -3.59 -2.94 3.86
CA ALA A 352 -3.83 -3.96 2.84
C ALA A 352 -4.72 -5.13 3.35
N LEU A 353 -5.79 -4.83 4.10
CA LEU A 353 -6.78 -5.81 4.52
C LEU A 353 -7.64 -6.23 3.33
N PHE A 354 -7.96 -7.52 3.24
CA PHE A 354 -8.80 -8.08 2.19
C PHE A 354 -10.26 -7.70 2.42
N PRO A 355 -10.86 -6.79 1.61
CA PRO A 355 -12.15 -6.19 1.94
C PRO A 355 -13.35 -7.15 1.82
N HIS A 356 -13.19 -8.26 1.10
CA HIS A 356 -14.19 -9.31 0.90
C HIS A 356 -14.08 -10.48 1.90
N LEU A 357 -13.10 -10.44 2.80
CA LEU A 357 -12.90 -11.43 3.87
C LEU A 357 -13.26 -10.80 5.22
N THR A 358 -13.79 -11.61 6.15
CA THR A 358 -14.00 -11.17 7.53
C THR A 358 -12.67 -10.93 8.25
N ILE A 359 -12.72 -10.34 9.43
CA ILE A 359 -11.53 -10.07 10.24
C ILE A 359 -10.83 -11.37 10.62
N ALA A 360 -11.59 -12.38 11.06
CA ALA A 360 -11.03 -13.70 11.35
C ALA A 360 -10.37 -14.33 10.11
N GLN A 361 -11.01 -14.23 8.94
CA GLN A 361 -10.47 -14.74 7.69
C GLN A 361 -9.23 -13.98 7.22
N ASN A 362 -9.16 -12.67 7.47
CA ASN A 362 -7.95 -11.87 7.22
C ASN A 362 -6.76 -12.38 8.03
N VAL A 363 -6.94 -12.59 9.33
CA VAL A 363 -5.88 -13.12 10.23
C VAL A 363 -5.50 -14.55 9.86
N ALA A 364 -6.49 -15.40 9.53
CA ALA A 364 -6.28 -16.78 9.13
C ALA A 364 -5.58 -16.96 7.78
N PHE A 365 -5.54 -15.93 6.93
CA PHE A 365 -5.19 -16.08 5.50
C PHE A 365 -3.84 -16.76 5.27
N GLY A 366 -2.80 -16.36 5.99
CA GLY A 366 -1.46 -16.94 5.89
C GLY A 366 -1.30 -18.32 6.55
N LEU A 367 -2.24 -18.74 7.40
CA LEU A 367 -2.17 -19.97 8.17
C LEU A 367 -2.70 -21.19 7.41
N HIS A 368 -3.65 -20.99 6.50
CA HIS A 368 -4.37 -22.06 5.78
C HIS A 368 -3.48 -23.05 5.00
N GLN A 369 -2.26 -22.65 4.67
CA GLN A 369 -1.32 -23.49 3.91
C GLN A 369 -0.42 -24.33 4.83
N LYS A 370 -0.36 -24.02 6.12
CA LYS A 370 0.63 -24.56 7.07
C LYS A 370 0.01 -25.41 8.19
N LEU A 371 -1.27 -25.20 8.52
CA LEU A 371 -1.88 -25.74 9.74
C LEU A 371 -3.28 -26.33 9.50
N PRO A 372 -3.72 -27.30 10.33
CA PRO A 372 -5.07 -27.81 10.32
C PRO A 372 -6.09 -26.77 10.83
N PRO A 373 -7.39 -26.87 10.44
CA PRO A 373 -8.41 -25.87 10.75
C PRO A 373 -8.59 -25.55 12.25
N GLU A 374 -8.47 -26.55 13.11
CA GLU A 374 -8.62 -26.39 14.56
C GLU A 374 -7.53 -25.49 15.16
N GLN A 375 -6.27 -25.69 14.75
CA GLN A 375 -5.15 -24.87 15.19
C GLN A 375 -5.24 -23.45 14.62
N ILE A 376 -5.74 -23.30 13.38
CA ILE A 376 -5.97 -21.99 12.79
C ILE A 376 -6.96 -21.19 13.64
N GLN A 377 -8.07 -21.81 14.04
CA GLN A 377 -9.09 -21.14 14.86
C GLN A 377 -8.53 -20.70 16.22
N GLU A 378 -7.71 -21.53 16.85
CA GLU A 378 -7.06 -21.21 18.13
C GLU A 378 -6.12 -20.00 17.97
N ILE A 379 -5.24 -20.00 16.95
CA ILE A 379 -4.32 -18.90 16.68
C ILE A 379 -5.09 -17.61 16.36
N VAL A 380 -6.11 -17.68 15.52
CA VAL A 380 -6.93 -16.51 15.17
C VAL A 380 -7.58 -15.90 16.40
N THR A 381 -8.18 -16.73 17.25
CA THR A 381 -8.81 -16.29 18.50
C THR A 381 -7.78 -15.64 19.42
N GLN A 382 -6.62 -16.25 19.59
CA GLN A 382 -5.52 -15.70 20.39
C GLN A 382 -5.02 -14.35 19.84
N GLN A 383 -4.81 -14.25 18.52
CA GLN A 383 -4.33 -13.00 17.89
C GLN A 383 -5.36 -11.88 17.98
N LEU A 384 -6.65 -12.19 17.81
CA LEU A 384 -7.72 -11.19 17.94
C LEU A 384 -7.91 -10.75 19.40
N SER A 385 -7.82 -11.68 20.36
CA SER A 385 -7.84 -11.36 21.80
C SER A 385 -6.69 -10.44 22.16
N ALA A 386 -5.54 -10.74 21.63
CA ALA A 386 -4.32 -9.99 21.85
C ALA A 386 -4.40 -8.53 21.39
N VAL A 387 -5.28 -8.20 20.47
CA VAL A 387 -5.53 -6.83 19.98
C VAL A 387 -6.92 -6.30 20.39
N HIS A 388 -7.62 -6.99 21.30
CA HIS A 388 -8.96 -6.66 21.80
C HIS A 388 -10.03 -6.50 20.70
N LEU A 389 -10.05 -7.44 19.75
CA LEU A 389 -10.97 -7.44 18.61
C LEU A 389 -11.75 -8.76 18.42
N GLU A 390 -11.88 -9.60 19.46
CA GLU A 390 -12.60 -10.89 19.40
C GLU A 390 -14.06 -10.70 18.98
N ALA A 391 -14.73 -9.68 19.52
CA ALA A 391 -16.13 -9.37 19.21
C ALA A 391 -16.36 -8.93 17.76
N PHE A 392 -15.29 -8.64 17.03
CA PHE A 392 -15.33 -8.15 15.64
C PHE A 392 -14.91 -9.23 14.61
N ALA A 393 -14.67 -10.47 15.04
CA ALA A 393 -14.13 -11.55 14.20
C ALA A 393 -14.90 -11.75 12.88
N GLU A 394 -16.24 -11.67 12.93
CA GLU A 394 -17.13 -11.87 11.78
C GLU A 394 -17.43 -10.60 10.98
N ARG A 395 -16.93 -9.45 11.41
CA ARG A 395 -17.09 -8.20 10.67
C ARG A 395 -16.12 -8.13 9.49
N TYR A 396 -16.44 -7.23 8.55
CA TYR A 396 -15.59 -6.91 7.41
C TYR A 396 -14.73 -5.66 7.70
N PRO A 397 -13.58 -5.47 6.99
CA PRO A 397 -12.71 -4.33 7.20
C PRO A 397 -13.39 -2.97 7.14
N HIS A 398 -14.36 -2.78 6.22
CA HIS A 398 -15.10 -1.52 6.08
C HIS A 398 -16.05 -1.18 7.25
N GLU A 399 -16.27 -2.11 8.16
CA GLU A 399 -17.09 -1.91 9.36
C GLU A 399 -16.25 -1.51 10.59
N LEU A 400 -14.92 -1.37 10.42
CA LEU A 400 -13.96 -1.06 11.47
C LEU A 400 -13.40 0.36 11.30
N SER A 401 -13.08 1.02 12.44
CA SER A 401 -12.28 2.25 12.43
C SER A 401 -10.85 2.00 11.93
N GLY A 402 -10.15 3.05 11.48
CA GLY A 402 -8.79 2.95 10.99
C GLY A 402 -7.83 2.28 11.99
N GLY A 403 -7.92 2.63 13.27
CA GLY A 403 -7.12 1.99 14.32
C GLY A 403 -7.47 0.54 14.58
N GLN A 404 -8.75 0.13 14.42
CA GLN A 404 -9.14 -1.28 14.48
C GLN A 404 -8.60 -2.04 13.27
N GLN A 405 -8.66 -1.45 12.06
CA GLN A 405 -8.09 -2.05 10.85
C GLN A 405 -6.58 -2.28 11.00
N GLN A 406 -5.87 -1.30 11.54
CA GLN A 406 -4.44 -1.42 11.83
C GLN A 406 -4.13 -2.58 12.77
N ARG A 407 -4.87 -2.71 13.88
CA ARG A 407 -4.70 -3.81 14.84
C ARG A 407 -4.96 -5.17 14.20
N VAL A 408 -5.94 -5.28 13.31
CA VAL A 408 -6.18 -6.50 12.52
C VAL A 408 -4.99 -6.79 11.59
N ALA A 409 -4.46 -5.79 10.90
CA ALA A 409 -3.32 -5.97 10.00
C ALA A 409 -2.05 -6.40 10.76
N LEU A 410 -1.83 -5.87 11.96
CA LEU A 410 -0.75 -6.30 12.86
C LEU A 410 -0.97 -7.75 13.33
N ALA A 411 -2.17 -8.09 13.80
CA ALA A 411 -2.53 -9.46 14.19
C ALA A 411 -2.31 -10.45 13.03
N ARG A 412 -2.71 -10.07 11.79
CA ARG A 412 -2.47 -10.87 10.58
C ARG A 412 -0.98 -11.06 10.30
N ALA A 413 -0.17 -10.01 10.40
CA ALA A 413 1.27 -10.09 10.15
C ALA A 413 1.98 -10.98 11.19
N LEU A 414 1.56 -10.93 12.46
CA LEU A 414 2.15 -11.72 13.55
C LEU A 414 1.63 -13.17 13.61
N ALA A 415 0.43 -13.44 13.08
CA ALA A 415 -0.17 -14.77 13.14
C ALA A 415 0.71 -15.86 12.52
N SER A 416 1.44 -15.55 11.46
CA SER A 416 2.33 -16.49 10.77
C SER A 416 3.68 -16.69 11.49
N GLN A 417 3.94 -16.02 12.62
CA GLN A 417 5.20 -16.00 13.35
C GLN A 417 6.41 -15.76 12.42
N PRO A 418 6.47 -14.61 11.75
CA PRO A 418 7.53 -14.32 10.78
C PRO A 418 8.88 -14.20 11.49
N GLU A 419 10.00 -14.43 10.76
CA GLU A 419 11.36 -14.18 11.24
C GLU A 419 11.72 -12.70 11.22
N VAL A 420 11.07 -11.91 10.36
CA VAL A 420 11.23 -10.45 10.25
C VAL A 420 9.86 -9.80 10.18
N LEU A 421 9.66 -8.75 10.97
CA LEU A 421 8.47 -7.90 10.94
C LEU A 421 8.83 -6.52 10.38
N LEU A 422 8.23 -6.17 9.25
CA LEU A 422 8.41 -4.89 8.56
C LEU A 422 7.18 -4.02 8.79
N LEU A 423 7.39 -2.82 9.33
CA LEU A 423 6.32 -1.87 9.67
C LEU A 423 6.51 -0.58 8.85
N ASP A 424 5.66 -0.35 7.86
CA ASP A 424 5.72 0.83 6.99
C ASP A 424 4.71 1.89 7.46
N GLU A 425 5.20 2.91 8.17
CA GLU A 425 4.42 4.01 8.75
C GLU A 425 3.18 3.54 9.54
N PRO A 426 3.34 2.67 10.54
CA PRO A 426 2.22 1.99 11.18
C PRO A 426 1.22 2.92 11.87
N PHE A 427 1.56 4.17 12.16
CA PHE A 427 0.71 5.10 12.91
C PHE A 427 0.24 6.31 12.10
N SER A 428 0.58 6.40 10.80
CA SER A 428 0.36 7.61 9.98
C SER A 428 -1.11 7.96 9.76
N ALA A 429 -2.00 6.98 9.76
CA ALA A 429 -3.44 7.16 9.51
C ALA A 429 -4.29 7.25 10.79
N LEU A 430 -3.67 7.48 11.96
CA LEU A 430 -4.35 7.50 13.24
C LEU A 430 -4.48 8.91 13.83
N ASP A 431 -5.60 9.16 14.48
CA ASP A 431 -5.79 10.32 15.33
C ASP A 431 -4.81 10.31 16.51
N THR A 432 -4.41 11.48 16.97
CA THR A 432 -3.37 11.64 17.99
C THR A 432 -3.67 10.86 19.27
N HIS A 433 -4.92 10.89 19.75
CA HIS A 433 -5.32 10.18 20.98
C HIS A 433 -5.24 8.64 20.82
N LEU A 434 -5.63 8.11 19.66
CA LEU A 434 -5.61 6.69 19.38
C LEU A 434 -4.19 6.19 19.09
N ARG A 435 -3.34 7.05 18.55
CA ARG A 435 -1.93 6.76 18.23
C ARG A 435 -1.15 6.33 19.47
N ASP A 436 -1.20 7.10 20.56
CA ASP A 436 -0.48 6.78 21.80
C ASP A 436 -0.89 5.43 22.41
N GLN A 437 -2.18 5.09 22.32
CA GLN A 437 -2.67 3.81 22.80
C GLN A 437 -2.15 2.64 21.95
N ILE A 438 -2.22 2.77 20.64
CA ILE A 438 -1.79 1.72 19.69
C ILE A 438 -0.27 1.57 19.72
N GLU A 439 0.46 2.66 19.88
CA GLU A 439 1.92 2.65 20.02
C GLU A 439 2.34 1.84 21.25
N ARG A 440 1.72 2.05 22.41
CA ARG A 440 1.97 1.23 23.62
C ARG A 440 1.67 -0.24 23.38
N GLN A 441 0.53 -0.55 22.77
CA GLN A 441 0.18 -1.94 22.43
C GLN A 441 1.19 -2.58 21.47
N LEU A 442 1.72 -1.82 20.51
CA LEU A 442 2.78 -2.31 19.63
C LEU A 442 4.07 -2.59 20.41
N ILE A 443 4.50 -1.66 21.27
CA ILE A 443 5.71 -1.83 22.11
C ILE A 443 5.58 -3.10 22.96
N ASP A 444 4.45 -3.29 23.64
CA ASP A 444 4.18 -4.49 24.46
C ASP A 444 4.26 -5.79 23.64
N ARG A 445 3.78 -5.74 22.38
CA ARG A 445 3.86 -6.88 21.46
C ARG A 445 5.27 -7.15 20.97
N LEU A 446 6.05 -6.11 20.71
CA LEU A 446 7.42 -6.26 20.24
C LEU A 446 8.34 -6.81 21.35
N GLN A 447 8.02 -6.59 22.64
CA GLN A 447 8.77 -7.21 23.77
C GLN A 447 8.68 -8.74 23.77
N ASP A 448 7.54 -9.29 23.35
CA ASP A 448 7.33 -10.75 23.26
C ASP A 448 7.77 -11.34 21.91
N TYR A 449 8.06 -10.49 20.91
CA TYR A 449 8.43 -10.93 19.58
C TYR A 449 9.94 -11.21 19.50
N GLN A 450 10.30 -12.40 19.00
CA GLN A 450 11.68 -12.89 18.95
C GLN A 450 12.30 -12.82 17.55
N GLY A 451 11.75 -12.02 16.65
CA GLY A 451 12.29 -11.80 15.31
C GLY A 451 12.87 -10.40 15.15
N VAL A 452 13.49 -10.16 14.00
CA VAL A 452 13.99 -8.82 13.64
C VAL A 452 12.81 -7.90 13.32
N THR A 453 12.81 -6.68 13.88
CA THR A 453 11.78 -5.66 13.58
C THR A 453 12.41 -4.45 12.92
N LEU A 454 11.87 -4.06 11.75
CA LEU A 454 12.20 -2.80 11.09
C LEU A 454 10.97 -1.90 11.07
N LEU A 455 11.11 -0.67 11.57
CA LEU A 455 10.07 0.35 11.61
C LEU A 455 10.45 1.53 10.71
N VAL A 456 9.64 1.83 9.70
CA VAL A 456 9.71 3.08 8.94
C VAL A 456 8.73 4.07 9.55
N THR A 457 9.22 5.24 9.92
CA THR A 457 8.39 6.38 10.36
C THR A 457 9.05 7.70 9.99
N HIS A 458 8.25 8.73 9.85
CA HIS A 458 8.69 10.12 9.73
C HIS A 458 8.54 10.89 11.06
N ASN A 459 7.96 10.27 12.08
CA ASN A 459 7.77 10.84 13.40
C ASN A 459 8.94 10.45 14.32
N LEU A 460 9.69 11.44 14.79
CA LEU A 460 10.86 11.26 15.63
C LEU A 460 10.52 10.67 17.02
N ASP A 461 9.36 11.07 17.57
CA ASP A 461 8.92 10.59 18.88
C ASP A 461 8.56 9.09 18.82
N GLU A 462 7.91 8.64 17.74
CA GLU A 462 7.63 7.23 17.50
C GLU A 462 8.92 6.41 17.39
N ALA A 463 9.88 6.88 16.56
CA ALA A 463 11.17 6.22 16.40
C ALA A 463 11.92 6.13 17.73
N TYR A 464 11.90 7.20 18.52
CA TYR A 464 12.58 7.23 19.81
C TYR A 464 11.95 6.30 20.86
N ARG A 465 10.59 6.21 20.88
CA ARG A 465 9.87 5.36 21.84
C ARG A 465 9.93 3.87 21.49
N VAL A 466 9.74 3.54 20.20
CA VAL A 466 9.62 2.14 19.75
C VAL A 466 10.99 1.49 19.49
N CYS A 467 11.94 2.24 18.89
CA CYS A 467 13.18 1.66 18.41
C CYS A 467 14.32 1.76 19.44
N HIS A 468 15.26 0.82 19.36
CA HIS A 468 16.52 0.84 20.13
C HIS A 468 17.69 1.31 19.29
N GLN A 469 17.67 0.96 18.01
CA GLN A 469 18.66 1.36 17.02
C GLN A 469 17.99 2.18 15.91
N LEU A 470 18.75 3.04 15.27
CA LEU A 470 18.29 3.88 14.16
C LEU A 470 19.25 3.78 12.98
N LEU A 471 18.68 3.73 11.79
CA LEU A 471 19.33 3.88 10.51
C LEU A 471 18.82 5.17 9.87
N VAL A 472 19.69 6.13 9.68
CA VAL A 472 19.34 7.43 9.08
C VAL A 472 19.76 7.43 7.62
N LEU A 473 18.79 7.76 6.75
CA LEU A 473 18.95 7.75 5.30
C LEU A 473 18.81 9.16 4.75
N ASP A 474 19.72 9.53 3.86
CA ASP A 474 19.59 10.73 3.04
C ASP A 474 20.02 10.44 1.60
N GLY A 475 19.23 10.97 0.63
CA GLY A 475 19.51 10.81 -0.81
C GLY A 475 19.69 9.36 -1.28
N GLY A 476 19.15 8.36 -0.55
CA GLY A 476 19.28 6.94 -0.88
C GLY A 476 20.47 6.24 -0.27
N THR A 477 21.27 6.93 0.56
CA THR A 477 22.45 6.37 1.24
C THR A 477 22.27 6.35 2.75
N THR A 478 22.99 5.45 3.42
CA THR A 478 23.06 5.41 4.89
C THR A 478 24.05 6.46 5.38
N ILE A 479 23.57 7.46 6.13
CA ILE A 479 24.42 8.51 6.71
C ILE A 479 24.72 8.30 8.20
N ALA A 480 23.89 7.52 8.91
CA ALA A 480 24.20 7.11 10.29
C ALA A 480 23.48 5.79 10.62
N HIS A 481 24.11 4.96 11.47
CA HIS A 481 23.54 3.73 12.01
C HIS A 481 24.07 3.49 13.42
N GLY A 482 23.18 3.23 14.38
CA GLY A 482 23.58 2.94 15.76
C GLY A 482 22.47 3.11 16.79
N PRO A 483 22.81 3.06 18.09
CA PRO A 483 21.89 3.27 19.19
C PRO A 483 21.20 4.64 19.09
N LYS A 484 19.88 4.67 19.36
CA LYS A 484 19.08 5.91 19.25
C LYS A 484 19.64 7.08 20.04
N HIS A 485 20.14 6.84 21.27
CA HIS A 485 20.71 7.89 22.11
C HIS A 485 21.89 8.57 21.42
N ASN A 486 22.80 7.80 20.81
CA ASN A 486 23.96 8.37 20.13
C ASN A 486 23.54 9.23 18.93
N ILE A 487 22.57 8.75 18.14
CA ILE A 487 22.09 9.48 16.94
C ILE A 487 21.33 10.76 17.32
N PHE A 488 20.54 10.72 18.41
CA PHE A 488 19.81 11.90 18.86
C PHE A 488 20.66 12.87 19.67
N GLU A 489 21.49 12.39 20.59
CA GLU A 489 22.24 13.26 21.51
C GLU A 489 23.55 13.74 20.89
N HIS A 490 24.23 12.90 20.12
CA HIS A 490 25.53 13.16 19.50
C HIS A 490 25.55 12.92 18.00
N PRO A 491 24.69 13.59 17.19
CA PRO A 491 24.76 13.47 15.75
C PRO A 491 26.11 13.99 15.24
N GLN A 492 26.78 13.23 14.38
CA GLN A 492 28.12 13.56 13.90
C GLN A 492 28.06 14.55 12.72
N THR A 493 27.03 14.48 11.88
CA THR A 493 26.91 15.29 10.67
C THR A 493 25.70 16.22 10.72
N VAL A 494 25.73 17.23 9.86
CA VAL A 494 24.67 18.25 9.77
C VAL A 494 23.35 17.64 9.35
N SER A 495 23.37 16.76 8.37
CA SER A 495 22.15 16.08 7.87
C SER A 495 21.51 15.23 8.96
N VAL A 496 22.30 14.48 9.75
CA VAL A 496 21.76 13.70 10.89
C VAL A 496 21.17 14.61 11.96
N ALA A 497 21.84 15.72 12.30
CA ALA A 497 21.34 16.69 13.27
C ALA A 497 20.00 17.30 12.84
N GLN A 498 19.88 17.70 11.58
CA GLN A 498 18.65 18.26 11.01
C GLN A 498 17.52 17.23 10.99
N LEU A 499 17.78 16.03 10.49
CA LEU A 499 16.80 14.94 10.42
C LEU A 499 16.34 14.49 11.81
N THR A 500 17.17 14.66 12.85
CA THR A 500 16.80 14.39 14.25
C THR A 500 16.23 15.62 14.98
N GLY A 501 15.88 16.70 14.27
CA GLY A 501 15.16 17.85 14.80
C GLY A 501 16.01 18.96 15.39
N CYS A 502 17.32 19.02 15.13
CA CYS A 502 18.14 20.18 15.51
C CYS A 502 17.82 21.36 14.59
N LYS A 503 17.20 22.42 15.13
CA LYS A 503 16.79 23.61 14.38
C LYS A 503 17.81 24.74 14.38
N ASN A 504 18.66 24.79 15.40
CA ASN A 504 19.69 25.83 15.55
C ASN A 504 21.03 25.26 15.14
N ILE A 505 21.49 25.64 13.95
CA ILE A 505 22.79 25.23 13.41
C ILE A 505 23.49 26.49 12.88
N SER A 506 24.78 26.60 13.15
CA SER A 506 25.62 27.71 12.72
C SER A 506 26.96 27.20 12.18
N PRO A 507 27.50 27.75 11.09
CA PRO A 507 28.88 27.54 10.72
C PRO A 507 29.80 27.89 11.88
N ALA A 508 30.84 27.10 12.12
CA ALA A 508 31.74 27.21 13.26
C ALA A 508 33.18 27.31 12.84
N LEU A 509 33.95 28.12 13.55
CA LEU A 509 35.41 28.21 13.46
C LEU A 509 36.04 27.89 14.80
N THR A 510 37.09 27.08 14.76
CA THR A 510 37.85 26.74 15.95
C THR A 510 38.76 27.91 16.33
N HIS A 511 38.63 28.42 17.56
CA HIS A 511 39.48 29.48 18.13
C HIS A 511 40.54 28.94 19.11
N GLY A 512 40.35 27.70 19.58
CA GLY A 512 41.22 27.04 20.53
C GLY A 512 40.75 25.63 20.82
N PRO A 513 41.45 24.86 21.68
CA PRO A 513 41.09 23.47 21.93
C PRO A 513 39.66 23.27 22.46
N ASN A 514 39.11 24.26 23.18
CA ASN A 514 37.76 24.21 23.75
C ASN A 514 36.96 25.50 23.45
N GLN A 515 37.27 26.21 22.36
CA GLN A 515 36.59 27.45 21.98
C GLN A 515 36.21 27.44 20.50
N ILE A 516 34.97 27.84 20.23
CA ILE A 516 34.37 27.85 18.89
C ILE A 516 33.69 29.20 18.67
N GLU A 517 33.90 29.82 17.52
CA GLU A 517 33.10 30.95 17.04
C GLU A 517 31.91 30.43 16.20
N ALA A 518 30.68 30.63 16.70
CA ALA A 518 29.45 30.37 15.95
C ALA A 518 29.09 31.62 15.10
N ARG A 519 29.42 31.57 13.81
CA ARG A 519 29.34 32.74 12.92
C ARG A 519 27.94 33.33 12.76
N HIS A 520 26.92 32.47 12.55
CA HIS A 520 25.54 32.94 12.41
C HIS A 520 25.00 33.51 13.74
N TRP A 521 25.47 33.00 14.89
CA TRP A 521 25.02 33.45 16.19
C TRP A 521 25.87 34.63 16.70
N GLN A 522 26.99 34.95 16.03
CA GLN A 522 27.92 36.05 16.34
C GLN A 522 28.47 35.94 17.78
N CYS A 523 28.76 34.73 18.23
CA CYS A 523 29.25 34.49 19.59
C CYS A 523 30.37 33.46 19.62
N VAL A 524 31.23 33.59 20.66
CA VAL A 524 32.28 32.62 20.98
C VAL A 524 31.76 31.73 22.10
N LEU A 525 31.81 30.42 21.90
CA LEU A 525 31.30 29.41 22.81
C LEU A 525 32.46 28.59 23.39
N GLN A 526 32.34 28.24 24.65
CA GLN A 526 33.18 27.24 25.29
C GLN A 526 32.55 25.88 25.21
N THR A 527 33.31 24.85 24.86
CA THR A 527 32.89 23.44 24.78
C THR A 527 33.52 22.65 25.92
N VAL A 528 32.85 21.56 26.31
CA VAL A 528 33.41 20.59 27.29
C VAL A 528 34.40 19.67 26.60
N GLU A 529 34.01 19.18 25.41
CA GLU A 529 34.84 18.30 24.59
C GLU A 529 35.87 19.10 23.78
N PRO A 530 37.05 18.53 23.54
CA PRO A 530 38.04 19.14 22.64
C PRO A 530 37.45 19.21 21.22
N VAL A 531 37.69 20.33 20.58
CA VAL A 531 37.18 20.59 19.24
C VAL A 531 37.97 19.83 18.18
N SER A 532 37.31 18.98 17.39
CA SER A 532 37.91 18.29 16.24
C SER A 532 38.39 19.30 15.17
N SER A 533 39.52 18.97 14.51
CA SER A 533 39.99 19.73 13.35
C SER A 533 39.04 19.74 12.17
N ASN A 534 38.10 18.78 12.11
CA ASN A 534 37.13 18.60 11.03
C ASN A 534 35.79 19.31 11.35
N LEU A 535 35.71 20.06 12.46
CA LEU A 535 34.50 20.79 12.81
C LEU A 535 34.14 21.81 11.71
N THR A 536 32.90 21.74 11.23
CA THR A 536 32.35 22.68 10.25
C THR A 536 31.19 23.50 10.79
N GLN A 537 30.36 22.90 11.65
CA GLN A 537 29.18 23.55 12.19
C GLN A 537 28.97 23.19 13.66
N ILE A 538 28.20 24.02 14.36
CA ILE A 538 27.77 23.78 15.74
C ILE A 538 26.23 23.86 15.79
N GLY A 539 25.63 22.98 16.60
CA GLY A 539 24.19 22.93 16.79
C GLY A 539 23.79 23.00 18.26
N ILE A 540 22.52 23.39 18.51
CA ILE A 540 21.85 23.23 19.80
C ILE A 540 20.36 23.02 19.57
N ARG A 541 19.73 22.11 20.33
CA ARG A 541 18.29 21.85 20.21
C ARG A 541 17.47 22.98 20.84
N ALA A 542 16.33 23.30 20.23
CA ALA A 542 15.46 24.41 20.63
C ALA A 542 15.00 24.32 22.11
N HIS A 543 14.66 23.10 22.57
CA HIS A 543 14.24 22.86 23.95
C HIS A 543 15.38 22.88 25.00
N GLN A 544 16.62 22.82 24.55
CA GLN A 544 17.82 22.85 25.41
C GLN A 544 18.33 24.27 25.67
N ILE A 545 17.74 25.27 24.99
CA ILE A 545 18.10 26.68 25.23
C ILE A 545 17.49 27.14 26.53
N ASN A 546 18.32 27.62 27.44
CA ASN A 546 17.88 28.08 28.74
C ASN A 546 17.79 29.61 28.80
N LEU A 547 16.59 30.14 29.08
CA LEU A 547 16.30 31.56 29.22
C LEU A 547 16.17 31.93 30.68
N GLN A 548 16.89 32.98 31.10
CA GLN A 548 16.89 33.54 32.45
C GLN A 548 16.48 35.02 32.40
N THR A 549 15.72 35.46 33.39
CA THR A 549 15.16 36.82 33.46
C THR A 549 16.01 37.79 34.29
N TYR A 550 16.92 37.27 35.09
CA TYR A 550 17.82 38.11 35.89
C TYR A 550 19.27 37.98 35.41
N PRO A 551 20.03 39.08 35.31
CA PRO A 551 21.43 39.03 35.01
C PRO A 551 22.18 38.40 36.20
N GLN A 552 22.32 37.09 36.24
CA GLN A 552 23.41 36.48 37.00
C GLN A 552 24.69 36.93 36.29
N ALA A 553 25.59 37.49 37.09
CA ALA A 553 26.83 38.16 36.72
C ALA A 553 27.34 37.81 35.30
N SER A 554 27.55 38.80 34.49
CA SER A 554 28.01 38.78 33.09
C SER A 554 29.31 38.01 32.80
N SER A 555 29.74 37.11 33.67
CA SER A 555 31.01 36.37 33.61
C SER A 555 30.83 34.86 33.41
N ALA A 556 29.61 34.31 33.35
CA ALA A 556 29.43 32.89 33.06
C ALA A 556 29.68 32.60 31.58
N PRO A 557 30.47 31.57 31.24
CA PRO A 557 30.70 31.22 29.84
C PRO A 557 29.39 30.85 29.13
N ASN A 558 29.32 31.10 27.83
CA ASN A 558 28.16 30.83 26.95
C ASN A 558 26.86 31.55 27.35
N THR A 559 26.97 32.72 27.98
CA THR A 559 25.82 33.53 28.41
C THR A 559 25.78 34.83 27.62
N PHE A 560 24.65 35.11 26.98
CA PHE A 560 24.51 36.23 26.03
C PHE A 560 23.21 37.00 26.26
N PRO A 561 23.20 38.33 26.07
CA PRO A 561 21.97 39.10 26.04
C PRO A 561 21.18 38.79 24.74
N CYS A 562 19.88 38.62 24.87
CA CYS A 562 19.02 38.33 23.73
C CYS A 562 17.72 39.15 23.74
N TRP A 563 17.19 39.38 22.58
CA TRP A 563 15.92 40.08 22.31
C TRP A 563 14.97 39.15 21.57
N LEU A 564 13.69 39.29 21.85
CA LEU A 564 12.62 38.57 21.16
C LEU A 564 12.36 39.23 19.79
N ALA A 565 12.45 38.46 18.71
CA ALA A 565 12.10 38.90 17.36
C ALA A 565 10.61 38.62 17.05
N THR A 566 10.18 37.38 17.27
CA THR A 566 8.78 36.95 17.09
C THR A 566 8.51 35.69 17.90
N THR A 567 7.25 35.29 18.00
CA THR A 567 6.81 34.06 18.69
C THR A 567 5.86 33.26 17.83
N SER A 568 5.86 31.94 18.00
CA SER A 568 4.87 31.04 17.41
C SER A 568 4.30 30.15 18.50
N GLU A 569 2.97 30.14 18.61
CA GLU A 569 2.27 29.32 19.62
C GLU A 569 2.08 27.89 19.12
N THR A 570 2.30 26.94 20.00
CA THR A 570 1.97 25.53 19.81
C THR A 570 0.96 25.09 20.90
N PRO A 571 0.29 23.94 20.75
CA PRO A 571 -0.69 23.49 21.76
C PRO A 571 -0.09 23.42 23.18
N HIS A 572 1.16 23.06 23.32
CA HIS A 572 1.81 22.78 24.61
C HIS A 572 2.89 23.79 25.01
N GLY A 573 3.27 24.69 24.11
CA GLY A 573 4.39 25.62 24.36
C GLY A 573 4.41 26.80 23.43
N MET A 574 5.52 27.53 23.49
CA MET A 574 5.84 28.65 22.63
C MET A 574 7.21 28.43 21.98
N THR A 575 7.31 28.68 20.70
CA THR A 575 8.60 28.84 20.03
C THR A 575 8.97 30.31 20.01
N LEU A 576 10.10 30.64 20.59
CA LEU A 576 10.62 32.00 20.67
C LEU A 576 11.78 32.14 19.66
N TYR A 577 11.74 33.17 18.84
CA TYR A 577 12.79 33.49 17.90
C TYR A 577 13.64 34.62 18.49
N LEU A 578 14.92 34.32 18.79
CA LEU A 578 15.77 35.16 19.60
C LEU A 578 16.91 35.75 18.78
N LYS A 579 17.13 37.05 18.92
CA LYS A 579 18.29 37.75 18.38
C LYS A 579 19.30 37.99 19.49
N LEU A 580 20.56 37.62 19.28
CA LEU A 580 21.67 37.83 20.25
C LEU A 580 22.33 39.19 20.02
N HIS A 581 22.87 39.76 21.08
CA HIS A 581 23.74 40.96 21.16
C HIS A 581 23.07 42.30 20.82
N ARG A 582 22.00 42.35 20.05
CA ARG A 582 21.31 43.59 19.65
C ARG A 582 19.82 43.32 19.39
N PRO A 583 18.96 44.35 19.41
CA PRO A 583 17.57 44.22 19.04
C PRO A 583 17.41 43.78 17.58
N PRO A 584 16.36 42.98 17.25
CA PRO A 584 16.05 42.59 15.89
C PRO A 584 15.56 43.78 15.06
N THR A 585 15.87 43.80 13.77
CA THR A 585 15.42 44.82 12.84
C THR A 585 14.04 44.49 12.23
N ASN A 586 13.68 43.23 12.21
CA ASN A 586 12.38 42.70 11.75
C ASN A 586 12.13 41.30 12.35
N GLU A 587 10.93 40.75 12.13
CA GLU A 587 10.52 39.45 12.69
C GLU A 587 11.34 38.24 12.20
N ARG A 588 12.06 38.36 11.08
CA ARG A 588 12.93 37.32 10.51
C ARG A 588 14.39 37.48 10.92
N ASP A 589 14.73 38.55 11.64
CA ASP A 589 16.09 38.82 12.08
C ASP A 589 16.35 38.15 13.45
N TYR A 590 16.56 36.83 13.43
CA TYR A 590 16.86 36.04 14.62
C TYR A 590 18.07 35.13 14.41
N HIS A 591 18.68 34.69 15.51
CA HIS A 591 19.81 33.77 15.55
C HIS A 591 19.44 32.38 16.04
N LEU A 592 18.50 32.29 17.02
CA LEU A 592 18.14 31.05 17.69
C LEU A 592 16.61 30.89 17.76
N GLN A 593 16.19 29.65 17.74
CA GLN A 593 14.80 29.24 18.06
C GLN A 593 14.84 28.50 19.41
N ALA A 594 14.09 29.00 20.41
CA ALA A 594 13.95 28.35 21.70
C ALA A 594 12.53 27.86 21.91
N GLU A 595 12.36 26.66 22.43
CA GLU A 595 11.05 26.11 22.80
C GLU A 595 10.88 26.17 24.32
N VAL A 596 9.77 26.79 24.77
CA VAL A 596 9.47 26.95 26.19
C VAL A 596 8.03 26.53 26.47
N PHE A 597 7.75 25.96 27.65
CA PHE A 597 6.40 25.67 28.10
C PHE A 597 5.61 26.96 28.36
N LYS A 598 4.28 26.89 28.23
CA LYS A 598 3.37 28.05 28.43
C LYS A 598 3.53 28.71 29.78
N ASP A 599 3.79 27.96 30.83
CA ASP A 599 4.03 28.49 32.19
C ASP A 599 5.28 29.36 32.24
N LYS A 600 6.38 28.87 31.65
CA LYS A 600 7.64 29.65 31.56
C LYS A 600 7.46 30.88 30.66
N TRP A 601 6.73 30.75 29.56
CA TRP A 601 6.38 31.90 28.72
C TRP A 601 5.59 32.97 29.49
N SER A 602 4.58 32.55 30.26
CA SER A 602 3.79 33.48 31.05
C SER A 602 4.61 34.29 32.07
N SER A 603 5.72 33.72 32.58
CA SER A 603 6.62 34.41 33.46
C SER A 603 7.66 35.28 32.74
N LEU A 604 7.98 34.95 31.44
CA LEU A 604 8.99 35.66 30.66
C LEU A 604 8.44 36.88 29.91
N LYS A 605 7.21 36.77 29.35
CA LYS A 605 6.64 37.75 28.41
C LYS A 605 6.56 39.17 28.95
N ASP A 606 6.34 39.33 30.27
CA ASP A 606 6.18 40.63 30.94
C ASP A 606 7.51 41.17 31.51
N GLN A 607 8.61 40.45 31.29
CA GLN A 607 9.92 40.89 31.76
C GLN A 607 10.61 41.82 30.75
N PRO A 608 11.34 42.86 31.24
CA PRO A 608 12.05 43.78 30.34
C PRO A 608 13.18 43.07 29.55
N LEU A 609 13.34 43.48 28.29
CA LEU A 609 14.42 43.06 27.43
C LEU A 609 15.69 43.95 27.67
N PRO A 610 16.89 43.42 27.51
CA PRO A 610 17.24 42.08 27.02
C PRO A 610 17.09 41.00 28.08
N TRP A 611 16.65 39.81 27.64
CA TRP A 611 16.80 38.61 28.48
C TRP A 611 18.21 38.03 28.38
N THR A 612 18.50 37.08 29.23
CA THR A 612 19.78 36.35 29.20
C THR A 612 19.53 34.94 28.68
N VAL A 613 20.23 34.54 27.61
CA VAL A 613 20.25 33.18 27.12
C VAL A 613 21.54 32.48 27.55
N TYR A 614 21.41 31.27 28.10
CA TYR A 614 22.51 30.38 28.43
C TYR A 614 22.49 29.16 27.49
N LEU A 615 23.60 28.98 26.78
CA LEU A 615 23.84 27.84 25.89
C LEU A 615 24.76 26.86 26.63
N ASP A 616 24.16 25.80 27.21
CA ASP A 616 24.87 24.83 28.04
C ASP A 616 25.97 24.13 27.22
N PRO A 617 27.25 24.21 27.64
CA PRO A 617 28.35 23.55 26.94
C PRO A 617 28.18 22.04 26.73
N LEU A 618 27.46 21.35 27.64
CA LEU A 618 27.15 19.91 27.53
C LEU A 618 26.06 19.59 26.47
N ARG A 619 25.34 20.61 25.99
CA ARG A 619 24.25 20.48 25.03
C ARG A 619 24.63 21.00 23.66
N LEU A 620 25.83 21.49 23.49
CA LEU A 620 26.35 21.89 22.19
C LEU A 620 26.69 20.64 21.37
N ILE A 621 26.24 20.62 20.13
CA ILE A 621 26.45 19.53 19.21
C ILE A 621 27.54 19.96 18.22
N LEU A 622 28.66 19.26 18.22
CA LEU A 622 29.78 19.51 17.32
C LEU A 622 29.56 18.71 16.03
N LEU A 623 29.46 19.38 14.89
CA LEU A 623 29.07 18.76 13.61
C LEU A 623 30.23 18.85 12.60
N GLU A 624 30.52 17.71 11.99
CA GLU A 624 31.45 17.59 10.87
C GLU A 624 30.73 17.79 9.55
N ALA A 625 31.45 17.92 8.42
CA ALA A 625 30.86 17.93 7.10
C ALA A 625 30.20 16.59 6.79
N ASP A 626 29.12 16.62 6.01
CA ASP A 626 28.41 15.43 5.52
C ASP A 626 29.28 14.60 4.58
#